data_5f86f301ba968b900702fce53a61a8e6
#
_entry.id   5f86f301ba968b900702fce53a61a8e6
#
_cell.length_a   1.000
_cell.length_b   1.000
_cell.length_c   1.000
_cell.angle_alpha   90.00
_cell.angle_beta   90.00
_cell.angle_gamma   90.00
#
_symmetry.space_group_name_H-M   'P 1'
#
loop_
_entity.id
_entity.type
_entity.pdbx_description
1 polymer ?
#
loop_
_entity_poly.entity_id
_entity_poly.type
_entity_poly.pdbx_seq_one_letter_code
_entity_poly.pdbx_strand_id
1 'polypeptide(L)'
;MLVACTALSFFLCFIVPAGIAVPLAAYLSLATLGLVYIGVERFIRRHRGTALHVEHGTVTLYPYTTAIRFSFACVIMMMAWGPASVAFYLVRPESVASIIIGFCFSFLAYTLFVTTIYRPSRIHRSPLITLGPDQLSIQPLLDDNPTRIRWDRNPQIVGFELFVVANEPHHLMHVSTRDSEDAIVFDMKGTPICYWQLARLINHFVAHPEDRATLGTPQGPQLVTDILTAG
;
A
#
# COMPACT_ATOMS: atom_id res chain seq x y z
N MET A 1 -9.94 19.76 10.49
CA MET A 1 -9.30 19.18 11.69
C MET A 1 -7.77 19.16 11.57
N LEU A 2 -7.19 18.63 10.49
CA LEU A 2 -5.73 18.56 10.28
C LEU A 2 -5.04 19.93 10.32
N VAL A 3 -5.55 20.91 9.57
CA VAL A 3 -5.03 22.28 9.54
C VAL A 3 -5.08 22.93 10.93
N ALA A 4 -6.16 22.67 11.69
CA ALA A 4 -6.30 23.16 13.05
C ALA A 4 -5.28 22.52 14.02
N CYS A 5 -5.02 21.21 13.92
CA CYS A 5 -4.01 20.53 14.74
C CYS A 5 -2.59 20.97 14.38
N THR A 6 -2.28 21.15 13.10
CA THR A 6 -0.97 21.64 12.66
C THR A 6 -0.77 23.11 13.11
N ALA A 7 -1.79 23.95 12.96
CA ALA A 7 -1.76 25.33 13.43
C ALA A 7 -1.61 25.42 14.96
N LEU A 8 -2.34 24.56 15.69
CA LEU A 8 -2.24 24.48 17.16
C LEU A 8 -0.85 24.00 17.60
N SER A 9 -0.29 22.99 16.93
CA SER A 9 1.08 22.51 17.19
C SER A 9 2.10 23.61 16.95
N PHE A 10 1.93 24.36 15.86
CA PHE A 10 2.79 25.51 15.53
C PHE A 10 2.63 26.63 16.56
N PHE A 11 1.41 26.93 16.99
CA PHE A 11 1.13 27.95 18.00
C PHE A 11 1.71 27.58 19.37
N LEU A 12 1.61 26.32 19.79
CA LEU A 12 2.21 25.79 21.01
C LEU A 12 3.74 25.96 21.02
N CYS A 13 4.41 25.87 19.87
CA CYS A 13 5.85 26.10 19.77
C CYS A 13 6.29 27.53 20.16
N PHE A 14 5.39 28.54 20.10
CA PHE A 14 5.68 29.91 20.50
C PHE A 14 5.42 30.16 21.99
N ILE A 15 4.55 29.37 22.62
CA ILE A 15 4.13 29.55 24.03
C ILE A 15 5.00 28.71 24.98
N VAL A 16 5.45 27.54 24.53
CA VAL A 16 6.23 26.61 25.37
C VAL A 16 7.72 26.99 25.36
N PRO A 17 8.46 26.74 26.46
CA PRO A 17 9.92 26.95 26.49
C PRO A 17 10.64 26.30 25.30
N ALA A 18 11.59 26.99 24.71
CA ALA A 18 12.24 26.58 23.44
C ALA A 18 12.81 25.16 23.46
N GLY A 19 13.33 24.69 24.60
CA GLY A 19 13.86 23.32 24.75
C GLY A 19 12.84 22.19 24.61
N ILE A 20 11.55 22.49 24.84
CA ILE A 20 10.46 21.50 24.79
C ILE A 20 9.60 21.69 23.52
N ALA A 21 9.59 22.90 22.96
CA ALA A 21 8.72 23.25 21.84
C ALA A 21 8.93 22.38 20.61
N VAL A 22 10.19 22.17 20.17
CA VAL A 22 10.50 21.40 18.97
C VAL A 22 10.24 19.90 19.14
N PRO A 23 10.69 19.23 20.23
CA PRO A 23 10.34 17.82 20.43
C PRO A 23 8.84 17.61 20.57
N LEU A 24 8.12 18.52 21.22
CA LEU A 24 6.66 18.44 21.32
C LEU A 24 5.98 18.60 19.97
N ALA A 25 6.40 19.56 19.14
CA ALA A 25 5.86 19.74 17.81
C ALA A 25 6.17 18.57 16.89
N ALA A 26 7.37 18.01 16.94
CA ALA A 26 7.74 16.80 16.19
C ALA A 26 6.88 15.61 16.61
N TYR A 27 6.70 15.38 17.90
CA TYR A 27 5.85 14.31 18.43
C TYR A 27 4.39 14.47 18.01
N LEU A 28 3.82 15.68 18.18
CA LEU A 28 2.43 15.97 17.78
C LEU A 28 2.24 15.82 16.26
N SER A 29 3.22 16.22 15.45
CA SER A 29 3.18 16.05 14.00
C SER A 29 3.17 14.57 13.62
N LEU A 30 4.02 13.75 14.22
CA LEU A 30 4.04 12.31 13.98
C LEU A 30 2.75 11.62 14.45
N ALA A 31 2.24 11.97 15.64
CA ALA A 31 0.98 11.44 16.13
C ALA A 31 -0.19 11.82 15.21
N THR A 32 -0.23 13.09 14.74
CA THR A 32 -1.24 13.57 13.81
C THR A 32 -1.15 12.84 12.47
N LEU A 33 0.05 12.66 11.93
CA LEU A 33 0.27 11.91 10.69
C LEU A 33 -0.17 10.44 10.85
N GLY A 34 0.14 9.80 11.98
CA GLY A 34 -0.30 8.44 12.28
C GLY A 34 -1.83 8.33 12.31
N LEU A 35 -2.51 9.25 13.00
CA LEU A 35 -3.97 9.29 13.07
C LEU A 35 -4.61 9.54 11.70
N VAL A 36 -4.02 10.42 10.90
CA VAL A 36 -4.47 10.70 9.52
C VAL A 36 -4.28 9.46 8.65
N TYR A 37 -3.13 8.81 8.75
CA TYR A 37 -2.88 7.56 8.03
C TYR A 37 -3.95 6.52 8.33
N ILE A 38 -4.20 6.25 9.63
CA ILE A 38 -5.22 5.29 10.06
C ILE A 38 -6.62 5.72 9.59
N GLY A 39 -6.93 7.02 9.69
CA GLY A 39 -8.22 7.55 9.27
C GLY A 39 -8.44 7.45 7.76
N VAL A 40 -7.43 7.81 6.97
CA VAL A 40 -7.45 7.71 5.49
C VAL A 40 -7.53 6.25 5.07
N GLU A 41 -6.73 5.37 5.66
CA GLU A 41 -6.76 3.95 5.34
C GLU A 41 -8.13 3.33 5.64
N ARG A 42 -8.70 3.60 6.83
CA ARG A 42 -10.03 3.12 7.21
C ARG A 42 -11.13 3.71 6.30
N PHE A 43 -11.06 5.01 5.98
CA PHE A 43 -12.00 5.66 5.08
C PHE A 43 -11.99 5.03 3.70
N ILE A 44 -10.80 4.81 3.14
CA ILE A 44 -10.65 4.26 1.80
C ILE A 44 -11.09 2.79 1.76
N ARG A 45 -10.69 1.98 2.76
CA ARG A 45 -11.16 0.58 2.87
C ARG A 45 -12.68 0.49 2.98
N ARG A 46 -13.33 1.46 3.62
CA ARG A 46 -14.78 1.46 3.86
C ARG A 46 -15.61 1.97 2.66
N HIS A 47 -15.04 2.89 1.85
CA HIS A 47 -15.79 3.58 0.80
C HIS A 47 -15.36 3.22 -0.62
N ARG A 48 -14.23 2.57 -0.81
CA ARG A 48 -13.86 2.02 -2.11
C ARG A 48 -14.29 0.56 -2.15
N GLY A 49 -15.42 0.32 -2.82
CA GLY A 49 -15.67 -0.96 -3.46
C GLY A 49 -14.44 -1.31 -4.31
N THR A 50 -14.15 -2.57 -4.48
CA THR A 50 -13.09 -3.04 -5.35
C THR A 50 -13.31 -2.42 -6.73
N ALA A 51 -12.45 -1.47 -7.12
CA ALA A 51 -12.58 -0.83 -8.43
C ALA A 51 -12.20 -1.85 -9.50
N LEU A 52 -13.22 -2.51 -10.05
CA LEU A 52 -13.08 -3.44 -11.15
C LEU A 52 -13.22 -2.66 -12.45
N HIS A 53 -12.27 -2.82 -13.34
CA HIS A 53 -12.29 -2.21 -14.65
C HIS A 53 -12.33 -3.30 -15.73
N VAL A 54 -13.01 -3.02 -16.82
CA VAL A 54 -12.93 -3.87 -18.03
C VAL A 54 -11.96 -3.21 -18.99
N GLU A 55 -10.90 -3.92 -19.29
CA GLU A 55 -9.91 -3.48 -20.26
C GLU A 55 -9.60 -4.63 -21.21
N HIS A 56 -9.70 -4.38 -22.51
CA HIS A 56 -9.33 -5.34 -23.57
C HIS A 56 -9.98 -6.74 -23.41
N GLY A 57 -11.24 -6.79 -22.96
CA GLY A 57 -11.93 -8.07 -22.77
C GLY A 57 -11.48 -8.86 -21.54
N THR A 58 -10.96 -8.20 -20.55
CA THR A 58 -10.57 -8.79 -19.26
C THR A 58 -11.04 -7.92 -18.10
N VAL A 59 -11.25 -8.53 -16.93
CA VAL A 59 -11.53 -7.82 -15.68
C VAL A 59 -10.21 -7.56 -14.96
N THR A 60 -9.90 -6.29 -14.69
CA THR A 60 -8.65 -5.86 -14.07
C THR A 60 -8.85 -5.32 -12.66
N LEU A 61 -7.94 -5.68 -11.75
CA LEU A 61 -7.87 -5.20 -10.39
C LEU A 61 -6.57 -4.39 -10.20
N TYR A 62 -6.72 -3.08 -10.01
CA TYR A 62 -5.59 -2.19 -9.81
C TYR A 62 -5.10 -2.19 -8.36
N PRO A 63 -3.79 -2.07 -8.15
CA PRO A 63 -3.21 -2.09 -6.81
C PRO A 63 -3.63 -0.88 -5.99
N TYR A 64 -3.80 -1.12 -4.69
CA TYR A 64 -4.06 -0.09 -3.72
C TYR A 64 -2.75 0.59 -3.29
N THR A 65 -2.34 1.61 -4.02
CA THR A 65 -1.05 2.30 -3.81
C THR A 65 -1.14 3.51 -2.86
N THR A 66 -2.35 3.90 -2.43
CA THR A 66 -2.54 5.12 -1.62
C THR A 66 -1.80 5.05 -0.29
N ALA A 67 -1.81 3.90 0.39
CA ALA A 67 -1.09 3.68 1.64
C ALA A 67 0.43 3.83 1.45
N ILE A 68 0.97 3.27 0.38
CA ILE A 68 2.41 3.34 0.04
C ILE A 68 2.81 4.79 -0.25
N ARG A 69 2.02 5.51 -1.05
CA ARG A 69 2.27 6.93 -1.37
C ARG A 69 2.19 7.81 -0.14
N PHE A 70 1.22 7.54 0.76
CA PHE A 70 1.08 8.28 1.99
C PHE A 70 2.24 8.02 2.95
N SER A 71 2.66 6.77 3.15
CA SER A 71 3.84 6.42 3.96
C SER A 71 5.08 7.13 3.45
N PHE A 72 5.27 7.14 2.13
CA PHE A 72 6.40 7.83 1.51
C PHE A 72 6.35 9.35 1.72
N ALA A 73 5.18 9.97 1.62
CA ALA A 73 4.99 11.39 1.92
C ALA A 73 5.32 11.71 3.39
N CYS A 74 4.94 10.83 4.34
CA CYS A 74 5.31 10.96 5.76
C CYS A 74 6.83 10.94 5.95
N VAL A 75 7.53 10.04 5.28
CA VAL A 75 9.00 9.96 5.34
C VAL A 75 9.64 11.24 4.82
N ILE A 76 9.17 11.78 3.69
CA ILE A 76 9.66 13.08 3.15
C ILE A 76 9.39 14.20 4.14
N MET A 77 8.22 14.26 4.76
CA MET A 77 7.90 15.26 5.78
C MET A 77 8.81 15.15 7.01
N MET A 78 9.11 13.94 7.46
CA MET A 78 10.07 13.72 8.54
C MET A 78 11.48 14.21 8.16
N MET A 79 11.93 14.01 6.92
CA MET A 79 13.21 14.53 6.44
C MET A 79 13.27 16.06 6.48
N ALA A 80 12.16 16.76 6.29
CA ALA A 80 12.08 18.22 6.34
C ALA A 80 12.30 18.78 7.76
N TRP A 81 12.22 17.96 8.82
CA TRP A 81 12.46 18.43 10.20
C TRP A 81 13.89 18.88 10.46
N GLY A 82 14.91 18.33 9.78
CA GLY A 82 16.29 18.81 9.89
C GLY A 82 16.43 20.28 9.48
N PRO A 83 16.13 20.64 8.24
CA PRO A 83 16.14 22.04 7.79
C PRO A 83 15.24 22.95 8.63
N ALA A 84 14.04 22.48 9.02
CA ALA A 84 13.12 23.24 9.85
C ALA A 84 13.70 23.54 11.24
N SER A 85 14.41 22.59 11.86
CA SER A 85 15.07 22.79 13.16
C SER A 85 16.22 23.78 13.10
N VAL A 86 16.97 23.81 12.00
CA VAL A 86 18.00 24.84 11.75
C VAL A 86 17.37 26.22 11.63
N ALA A 87 16.30 26.35 10.83
CA ALA A 87 15.58 27.60 10.69
C ALA A 87 15.02 28.11 12.03
N PHE A 88 14.47 27.18 12.84
CA PHE A 88 13.98 27.52 14.18
C PHE A 88 15.10 27.98 15.11
N TYR A 89 16.28 27.34 15.08
CA TYR A 89 17.44 27.75 15.86
C TYR A 89 17.96 29.14 15.48
N LEU A 90 17.92 29.49 14.20
CA LEU A 90 18.34 30.84 13.76
C LEU A 90 17.44 31.94 14.35
N VAL A 91 16.17 31.62 14.62
CA VAL A 91 15.20 32.54 15.25
C VAL A 91 15.32 32.52 16.79
N ARG A 92 15.64 31.35 17.37
CA ARG A 92 15.76 31.10 18.82
C ARG A 92 17.01 30.30 19.16
N PRO A 93 18.18 30.97 19.27
CA PRO A 93 19.47 30.29 19.46
C PRO A 93 19.62 29.56 20.80
N GLU A 94 18.70 29.76 21.75
CA GLU A 94 18.69 29.08 23.05
C GLU A 94 18.33 27.55 22.94
N SER A 95 17.87 27.10 21.79
CA SER A 95 17.34 25.75 21.60
C SER A 95 18.29 24.80 20.84
N VAL A 96 19.53 24.63 21.33
CA VAL A 96 20.47 23.65 20.72
C VAL A 96 19.87 22.25 20.65
N ALA A 97 19.08 21.85 21.64
CA ALA A 97 18.40 20.55 21.64
C ALA A 97 17.47 20.35 20.42
N SER A 98 16.90 21.44 19.87
CA SER A 98 16.03 21.37 18.71
C SER A 98 16.78 20.93 17.44
N ILE A 99 18.01 21.38 17.26
CA ILE A 99 18.86 20.98 16.14
C ILE A 99 19.13 19.48 16.22
N ILE A 100 19.58 19.00 17.39
CA ILE A 100 19.92 17.58 17.60
C ILE A 100 18.70 16.71 17.29
N ILE A 101 17.54 17.04 17.84
CA ILE A 101 16.30 16.28 17.63
C ILE A 101 15.88 16.32 16.16
N GLY A 102 15.90 17.50 15.52
CA GLY A 102 15.56 17.63 14.11
C GLY A 102 16.48 16.81 13.19
N PHE A 103 17.78 16.80 13.46
CA PHE A 103 18.72 15.97 12.72
C PHE A 103 18.52 14.47 12.99
N CYS A 104 18.23 14.04 14.23
CA CYS A 104 17.90 12.65 14.54
C CYS A 104 16.68 12.18 13.76
N PHE A 105 15.60 12.96 13.70
CA PHE A 105 14.42 12.65 12.90
C PHE A 105 14.72 12.59 11.41
N SER A 106 15.47 13.54 10.89
CA SER A 106 15.87 13.54 9.47
C SER A 106 16.76 12.35 9.12
N PHE A 107 17.68 11.98 9.99
CA PHE A 107 18.54 10.81 9.81
C PHE A 107 17.72 9.51 9.83
N LEU A 108 16.81 9.37 10.79
CA LEU A 108 15.88 8.22 10.85
C LEU A 108 15.02 8.15 9.58
N ALA A 109 14.47 9.28 9.14
CA ALA A 109 13.68 9.34 7.93
C ALA A 109 14.51 9.02 6.67
N TYR A 110 15.76 9.48 6.62
CA TYR A 110 16.68 9.16 5.54
C TYR A 110 16.99 7.66 5.48
N THR A 111 17.24 7.02 6.62
CA THR A 111 17.46 5.56 6.67
C THR A 111 16.22 4.81 6.18
N LEU A 112 15.02 5.19 6.63
CA LEU A 112 13.76 4.62 6.12
C LEU A 112 13.60 4.84 4.62
N PHE A 113 13.92 6.04 4.12
CA PHE A 113 13.86 6.35 2.68
C PHE A 113 14.80 5.48 1.84
N VAL A 114 16.03 5.26 2.33
CA VAL A 114 17.03 4.47 1.60
C VAL A 114 16.68 2.98 1.63
N THR A 115 16.17 2.48 2.77
CA THR A 115 15.84 1.05 2.95
C THR A 115 14.51 0.66 2.32
N THR A 116 13.60 1.61 2.07
CA THR A 116 12.29 1.31 1.47
C THR A 116 12.42 0.81 0.03
N ILE A 117 11.94 -0.39 -0.22
CA ILE A 117 11.90 -1.02 -1.56
C ILE A 117 10.73 -0.45 -2.37
N TYR A 118 9.57 -0.24 -1.73
CA TYR A 118 8.33 0.23 -2.36
C TYR A 118 8.31 1.75 -2.55
N ARG A 119 9.16 2.24 -3.46
CA ARG A 119 9.16 3.67 -3.82
C ARG A 119 8.08 3.93 -4.87
N PRO A 120 7.36 5.08 -4.79
CA PRO A 120 6.35 5.43 -5.78
C PRO A 120 6.85 5.44 -7.23
N SER A 121 8.14 5.69 -7.43
CA SER A 121 8.79 5.68 -8.75
C SER A 121 9.04 4.28 -9.31
N ARG A 122 9.03 3.25 -8.47
CA ARG A 122 9.25 1.84 -8.86
C ARG A 122 7.95 1.04 -8.96
N ILE A 123 6.84 1.62 -8.51
CA ILE A 123 5.55 0.95 -8.53
C ILE A 123 4.92 1.10 -9.91
N HIS A 124 4.60 -0.03 -10.54
CA HIS A 124 3.88 -0.03 -11.80
C HIS A 124 2.47 0.55 -11.66
N ARG A 125 1.99 1.13 -12.75
CA ARG A 125 0.59 1.55 -12.89
C ARG A 125 -0.28 0.47 -13.52
N SER A 126 0.31 -0.67 -13.86
CA SER A 126 -0.38 -1.82 -14.42
C SER A 126 -1.33 -2.47 -13.40
N PRO A 127 -2.36 -3.18 -13.85
CA PRO A 127 -3.21 -3.95 -12.95
C PRO A 127 -2.41 -5.04 -12.25
N LEU A 128 -2.67 -5.24 -10.96
CA LEU A 128 -2.05 -6.28 -10.16
C LEU A 128 -2.56 -7.67 -10.53
N ILE A 129 -3.86 -7.76 -10.82
CA ILE A 129 -4.54 -9.00 -11.20
C ILE A 129 -5.40 -8.71 -12.43
N THR A 130 -5.30 -9.58 -13.42
CA THR A 130 -6.14 -9.54 -14.62
C THR A 130 -6.79 -10.90 -14.80
N LEU A 131 -8.13 -10.91 -14.85
CA LEU A 131 -8.94 -12.10 -15.07
C LEU A 131 -9.42 -12.09 -16.53
N GLY A 132 -8.89 -12.99 -17.32
CA GLY A 132 -9.32 -13.19 -18.72
C GLY A 132 -10.04 -14.51 -18.90
N PRO A 133 -10.72 -14.70 -20.05
CA PRO A 133 -11.40 -15.95 -20.35
C PRO A 133 -10.48 -17.19 -20.33
N ASP A 134 -9.24 -17.04 -20.78
CA ASP A 134 -8.32 -18.17 -20.93
C ASP A 134 -7.30 -18.27 -19.78
N GLN A 135 -7.03 -17.16 -19.09
CA GLN A 135 -5.93 -17.09 -18.14
C GLN A 135 -6.14 -16.06 -17.05
N LEU A 136 -5.54 -16.32 -15.89
CA LEU A 136 -5.25 -15.39 -14.83
C LEU A 136 -3.87 -14.78 -15.04
N SER A 137 -3.73 -13.48 -14.89
CA SER A 137 -2.43 -12.79 -14.89
C SER A 137 -2.22 -12.08 -13.57
N ILE A 138 -1.05 -12.27 -12.96
CA ILE A 138 -0.64 -11.63 -11.71
C ILE A 138 0.66 -10.88 -11.97
N GLN A 139 0.65 -9.58 -11.65
CA GLN A 139 1.84 -8.73 -11.76
C GLN A 139 2.07 -8.02 -10.43
N PRO A 140 2.97 -8.52 -9.55
CA PRO A 140 3.36 -7.84 -8.32
C PRO A 140 3.84 -6.41 -8.58
N LEU A 141 3.73 -5.53 -7.56
CA LEU A 141 4.00 -4.09 -7.70
C LEU A 141 5.39 -3.73 -8.22
N LEU A 142 6.36 -4.59 -8.00
CA LEU A 142 7.77 -4.36 -8.35
C LEU A 142 8.26 -5.18 -9.54
N ASP A 143 7.41 -6.06 -10.06
CA ASP A 143 7.76 -6.91 -11.20
C ASP A 143 7.43 -6.24 -12.52
N ASP A 144 8.38 -6.29 -13.46
CA ASP A 144 8.21 -5.68 -14.78
C ASP A 144 7.28 -6.50 -15.68
N ASN A 145 7.17 -7.81 -15.43
CA ASN A 145 6.44 -8.72 -16.27
C ASN A 145 5.32 -9.45 -15.50
N PRO A 146 4.10 -9.53 -16.08
CA PRO A 146 3.03 -10.32 -15.51
C PRO A 146 3.29 -11.81 -15.68
N THR A 147 3.08 -12.58 -14.62
CA THR A 147 3.02 -14.04 -14.69
C THR A 147 1.61 -14.45 -15.10
N ARG A 148 1.52 -15.25 -16.19
CA ARG A 148 0.26 -15.71 -16.75
C ARG A 148 0.06 -17.18 -16.43
N ILE A 149 -1.10 -17.49 -15.86
CA ILE A 149 -1.50 -18.84 -15.46
C ILE A 149 -2.78 -19.18 -16.21
N ARG A 150 -2.75 -20.20 -17.03
CA ARG A 150 -3.93 -20.68 -17.77
C ARG A 150 -4.88 -21.42 -16.83
N TRP A 151 -6.18 -21.26 -17.06
CA TRP A 151 -7.22 -21.91 -16.23
C TRP A 151 -7.19 -23.44 -16.35
N ASP A 152 -6.77 -23.99 -17.49
CA ASP A 152 -6.66 -25.44 -17.71
C ASP A 152 -5.58 -26.10 -16.83
N ARG A 153 -4.63 -25.31 -16.29
CA ARG A 153 -3.65 -25.77 -15.28
C ARG A 153 -4.21 -25.86 -13.87
N ASN A 154 -5.50 -25.61 -13.69
CA ASN A 154 -6.17 -25.69 -12.40
C ASN A 154 -5.44 -24.91 -11.28
N PRO A 155 -5.25 -23.58 -11.40
CA PRO A 155 -4.58 -22.80 -10.38
C PRO A 155 -5.34 -22.84 -9.06
N GLN A 156 -4.60 -23.01 -7.95
CA GLN A 156 -5.14 -22.99 -6.60
C GLN A 156 -4.23 -22.23 -5.65
N ILE A 157 -4.79 -21.43 -4.77
CA ILE A 157 -4.00 -20.80 -3.69
C ILE A 157 -3.82 -21.85 -2.60
N VAL A 158 -2.55 -22.25 -2.38
CA VAL A 158 -2.19 -23.31 -1.42
C VAL A 158 -1.60 -22.75 -0.13
N GLY A 159 -1.20 -21.48 -0.11
CA GLY A 159 -0.64 -20.87 1.07
C GLY A 159 -0.62 -19.35 1.02
N PHE A 160 -0.53 -18.78 2.20
CA PHE A 160 -0.35 -17.36 2.41
C PHE A 160 0.63 -17.13 3.55
N GLU A 161 1.65 -16.34 3.32
CA GLU A 161 2.70 -16.09 4.30
C GLU A 161 2.95 -14.60 4.46
N LEU A 162 3.13 -14.15 5.71
CA LEU A 162 3.61 -12.83 6.02
C LEU A 162 5.10 -12.94 6.34
N PHE A 163 5.93 -12.40 5.48
CA PHE A 163 7.36 -12.37 5.64
C PHE A 163 7.87 -10.95 5.80
N VAL A 164 8.79 -10.72 6.73
CA VAL A 164 9.34 -9.37 6.99
C VAL A 164 10.78 -9.31 6.52
N VAL A 165 11.07 -8.46 5.54
CA VAL A 165 12.41 -8.17 5.03
C VAL A 165 12.72 -6.70 5.22
N ALA A 166 13.87 -6.38 5.80
CA ALA A 166 14.31 -5.00 6.00
C ALA A 166 13.25 -4.09 6.66
N ASN A 167 12.51 -4.62 7.64
CA ASN A 167 11.39 -3.99 8.34
C ASN A 167 10.15 -3.72 7.46
N GLU A 168 10.08 -4.27 6.26
CA GLU A 168 8.88 -4.19 5.42
C GLU A 168 8.13 -5.52 5.41
N PRO A 169 6.79 -5.50 5.65
CA PRO A 169 5.97 -6.69 5.53
C PRO A 169 5.72 -7.01 4.05
N HIS A 170 6.01 -8.24 3.67
CA HIS A 170 5.71 -8.83 2.39
C HIS A 170 4.56 -9.83 2.55
N HIS A 171 3.55 -9.74 1.71
CA HIS A 171 2.41 -10.62 1.68
C HIS A 171 2.59 -11.64 0.56
N LEU A 172 3.22 -12.76 0.87
CA LEU A 172 3.52 -13.80 -0.10
C LEU A 172 2.29 -14.70 -0.29
N MET A 173 1.90 -14.90 -1.53
CA MET A 173 0.84 -15.81 -1.94
C MET A 173 1.44 -16.95 -2.76
N HIS A 174 1.11 -18.18 -2.40
CA HIS A 174 1.57 -19.37 -3.07
C HIS A 174 0.45 -19.93 -3.95
N VAL A 175 0.69 -19.97 -5.26
CA VAL A 175 -0.25 -20.52 -6.25
C VAL A 175 0.33 -21.81 -6.81
N SER A 176 -0.34 -22.91 -6.59
CA SER A 176 -0.04 -24.21 -7.19
C SER A 176 -0.78 -24.38 -8.51
N THR A 177 -0.22 -25.13 -9.42
CA THR A 177 -0.84 -25.53 -10.69
C THR A 177 -0.67 -27.02 -10.89
N ARG A 178 -1.55 -27.65 -11.69
CA ARG A 178 -1.51 -29.10 -11.92
C ARG A 178 -0.16 -29.59 -12.47
N ASP A 179 0.52 -28.76 -13.24
CA ASP A 179 1.72 -29.14 -13.99
C ASP A 179 3.02 -28.83 -13.25
N SER A 180 2.96 -28.24 -12.05
CA SER A 180 4.15 -27.84 -11.28
C SER A 180 4.09 -28.42 -9.87
N GLU A 181 5.16 -29.10 -9.47
CA GLU A 181 5.34 -29.53 -8.09
C GLU A 181 5.59 -28.35 -7.14
N ASP A 182 6.24 -27.29 -7.67
CA ASP A 182 6.53 -26.10 -6.92
C ASP A 182 5.43 -25.04 -7.07
N ALA A 183 5.05 -24.42 -5.95
CA ALA A 183 4.13 -23.30 -5.96
C ALA A 183 4.82 -22.04 -6.50
N ILE A 184 4.10 -21.28 -7.33
CA ILE A 184 4.53 -19.96 -7.78
C ILE A 184 4.25 -18.96 -6.65
N VAL A 185 5.28 -18.21 -6.24
CA VAL A 185 5.18 -17.27 -5.14
C VAL A 185 5.08 -15.83 -5.65
N PHE A 186 4.07 -15.10 -5.17
CA PHE A 186 3.83 -13.72 -5.55
C PHE A 186 3.82 -12.82 -4.32
N ASP A 187 4.48 -11.67 -4.37
CA ASP A 187 4.29 -10.61 -3.38
C ASP A 187 3.04 -9.80 -3.73
N MET A 188 2.01 -9.94 -2.90
CA MET A 188 0.69 -9.33 -3.10
C MET A 188 0.51 -8.02 -2.33
N LYS A 189 1.58 -7.30 -2.01
CA LYS A 189 1.49 -5.98 -1.38
C LYS A 189 0.66 -5.04 -2.24
N GLY A 190 -0.30 -4.38 -1.61
CA GLY A 190 -1.21 -3.47 -2.31
C GLY A 190 -2.41 -4.15 -2.99
N THR A 191 -2.64 -5.43 -2.74
CA THR A 191 -3.84 -6.12 -3.26
C THR A 191 -5.11 -5.45 -2.77
N PRO A 192 -6.06 -5.11 -3.67
CA PRO A 192 -7.30 -4.43 -3.32
C PRO A 192 -8.34 -5.34 -2.67
N ILE A 193 -8.14 -6.66 -2.76
CA ILE A 193 -9.01 -7.70 -2.19
C ILE A 193 -8.25 -8.56 -1.18
N CYS A 194 -8.97 -9.20 -0.26
CA CYS A 194 -8.38 -10.14 0.67
C CYS A 194 -7.98 -11.45 -0.05
N TYR A 195 -6.96 -12.15 0.48
CA TYR A 195 -6.49 -13.40 -0.12
C TYR A 195 -7.60 -14.47 -0.25
N TRP A 196 -8.50 -14.57 0.72
CA TRP A 196 -9.62 -15.50 0.68
C TRP A 196 -10.65 -15.12 -0.39
N GLN A 197 -10.83 -13.83 -0.70
CA GLN A 197 -11.63 -13.37 -1.82
C GLN A 197 -11.01 -13.74 -3.15
N LEU A 198 -9.68 -13.59 -3.27
CA LEU A 198 -8.95 -14.02 -4.46
C LEU A 198 -9.02 -15.55 -4.64
N ALA A 199 -8.86 -16.30 -3.54
CA ALA A 199 -9.00 -17.75 -3.58
C ALA A 199 -10.41 -18.17 -4.05
N ARG A 200 -11.45 -17.49 -3.57
CA ARG A 200 -12.83 -17.72 -4.01
C ARG A 200 -13.01 -17.46 -5.51
N LEU A 201 -12.45 -16.33 -6.02
CA LEU A 201 -12.49 -16.03 -7.45
C LEU A 201 -11.81 -17.12 -8.28
N ILE A 202 -10.59 -17.50 -7.90
CA ILE A 202 -9.85 -18.54 -8.62
C ILE A 202 -10.62 -19.86 -8.59
N ASN A 203 -11.09 -20.30 -7.42
CA ASN A 203 -11.84 -21.53 -7.28
C ASN A 203 -13.14 -21.51 -8.09
N HIS A 204 -13.87 -20.38 -8.12
CA HIS A 204 -15.07 -20.24 -8.92
C HIS A 204 -14.77 -20.45 -10.40
N PHE A 205 -13.80 -19.72 -10.97
CA PHE A 205 -13.49 -19.84 -12.40
C PHE A 205 -12.81 -21.16 -12.79
N VAL A 206 -12.23 -21.86 -11.83
CA VAL A 206 -11.75 -23.24 -12.04
C VAL A 206 -12.93 -24.20 -12.09
N ALA A 207 -13.90 -24.07 -11.18
CA ALA A 207 -15.08 -24.95 -11.08
C ALA A 207 -16.14 -24.68 -12.17
N HIS A 208 -16.24 -23.41 -12.63
CA HIS A 208 -17.24 -22.94 -13.59
C HIS A 208 -16.57 -22.36 -14.85
N PRO A 209 -16.05 -23.23 -15.74
CA PRO A 209 -15.38 -22.78 -16.97
C PRO A 209 -16.32 -22.01 -17.92
N GLU A 210 -17.63 -22.25 -17.88
CA GLU A 210 -18.66 -21.54 -18.64
C GLU A 210 -18.72 -20.05 -18.31
N ASP A 211 -18.45 -19.66 -17.06
CA ASP A 211 -18.49 -18.26 -16.62
C ASP A 211 -17.29 -17.44 -17.10
N ARG A 212 -16.21 -18.10 -17.53
CA ARG A 212 -14.97 -17.41 -17.99
C ARG A 212 -15.23 -16.54 -19.23
N ALA A 213 -16.13 -16.96 -20.11
CA ALA A 213 -16.49 -16.15 -21.29
C ALA A 213 -17.09 -14.80 -20.90
N THR A 214 -17.79 -14.72 -19.77
CA THR A 214 -18.39 -13.48 -19.25
C THR A 214 -17.33 -12.46 -18.83
N LEU A 215 -16.11 -12.89 -18.43
CA LEU A 215 -15.00 -11.98 -18.09
C LEU A 215 -14.61 -11.05 -19.24
N GLY A 216 -14.81 -11.50 -20.48
CA GLY A 216 -14.56 -10.69 -21.68
C GLY A 216 -15.66 -9.69 -22.01
N THR A 217 -16.75 -9.67 -21.28
CA THR A 217 -17.95 -8.86 -21.56
C THR A 217 -18.12 -7.71 -20.56
N PRO A 218 -18.98 -6.72 -20.85
CA PRO A 218 -19.33 -5.68 -19.88
C PRO A 218 -19.98 -6.19 -18.59
N GLN A 219 -20.42 -7.44 -18.56
CA GLN A 219 -21.01 -8.09 -17.38
C GLN A 219 -19.95 -8.70 -16.45
N GLY A 220 -18.71 -8.86 -16.92
CA GLY A 220 -17.61 -9.43 -16.15
C GLY A 220 -17.39 -8.80 -14.76
N PRO A 221 -17.34 -7.46 -14.62
CA PRO A 221 -17.19 -6.82 -13.32
C PRO A 221 -18.33 -7.12 -12.36
N GLN A 222 -19.57 -7.20 -12.85
CA GLN A 222 -20.71 -7.55 -12.02
C GLN A 222 -20.58 -8.97 -11.50
N LEU A 223 -20.26 -9.93 -12.36
CA LEU A 223 -20.04 -11.33 -11.97
C LEU A 223 -18.93 -11.43 -10.91
N VAL A 224 -17.80 -10.74 -11.11
CA VAL A 224 -16.69 -10.73 -10.12
C VAL A 224 -17.15 -10.11 -8.80
N THR A 225 -17.93 -9.02 -8.85
CA THR A 225 -18.47 -8.38 -7.64
C THR A 225 -19.39 -9.33 -6.88
N ASP A 226 -20.28 -10.03 -7.57
CA ASP A 226 -21.22 -10.97 -6.98
C ASP A 226 -20.47 -12.12 -6.28
N ILE A 227 -19.44 -12.68 -6.91
CA ILE A 227 -18.58 -13.70 -6.31
C ILE A 227 -17.85 -13.17 -5.06
N LEU A 228 -17.35 -11.92 -5.10
CA LEU A 228 -16.65 -11.30 -3.97
C LEU A 228 -17.56 -11.03 -2.77
N THR A 229 -18.84 -10.75 -3.02
CA THR A 229 -19.82 -10.37 -2.00
C THR A 229 -20.66 -11.55 -1.47
N ALA A 230 -20.68 -12.67 -2.15
CA ALA A 230 -21.47 -13.87 -1.84
C ALA A 230 -21.03 -14.63 -0.57
N GLY A 231 -20.39 -13.99 0.41
CA GLY A 231 -19.94 -14.68 1.61
C GLY A 231 -19.89 -13.85 2.87
#